data_1d4ea641a7cc3e3cfe889b488e6073b9
#
_entry.id   1d4ea641a7cc3e3cfe889b488e6073b9
#
_cell.length_a   1.000
_cell.length_b   1.000
_cell.length_c   1.000
_cell.angle_alpha   90.00
_cell.angle_beta   90.00
_cell.angle_gamma   90.00
#
_symmetry.space_group_name_H-M   'P 1'
#
loop_
_entity.id
_entity.type
_entity.pdbx_description
1 polymer ?
#
loop_
_entity_poly.entity_id
_entity_poly.type
_entity_poly.pdbx_seq_one_letter_code
_entity_poly.pdbx_strand_id
1 'polypeptide(L)'
;KRLPTDVNMDIILTLVAPYVMYIVAEEVHASGVLAVVSGGLFVSYHRHKFLTSSSRLRAENVWQSFVFLLNGLVFMLIGLDLPEIVSGLREEGIDIYQATGYGLLITLVLVFGRMLAAYGAVITTKIASYFITVADSNPGMKAPLLLGWTGMRGVVSLAAALSIPVALEDGTPFPQRNMILYITFIVILVTLVVQGLTLPILIKKIKVADFNDHLPEE
;
A
#
# COMPACT_ATOMS: atom_id res chain seq x y z
N LYS A 1 19.15 -25.37 -9.44
CA LYS A 1 19.88 -24.26 -10.07
C LYS A 1 20.60 -24.80 -11.31
N ARG A 2 20.01 -24.64 -12.50
CA ARG A 2 20.53 -25.30 -13.73
C ARG A 2 21.12 -24.30 -14.73
N LEU A 3 20.97 -23.01 -14.52
CA LEU A 3 21.56 -21.97 -15.36
C LEU A 3 22.39 -21.03 -14.48
N PRO A 4 23.63 -20.71 -14.85
CA PRO A 4 24.41 -19.66 -14.21
C PRO A 4 23.76 -18.33 -14.61
N THR A 5 22.93 -17.76 -13.72
CA THR A 5 22.37 -16.43 -13.90
C THR A 5 23.30 -15.41 -13.30
N ASP A 6 23.58 -14.35 -14.04
CA ASP A 6 24.27 -13.17 -13.54
C ASP A 6 23.35 -12.38 -12.58
N VAL A 7 23.90 -11.71 -11.60
CA VAL A 7 23.17 -10.89 -10.61
C VAL A 7 22.25 -9.88 -11.31
N ASN A 8 22.72 -9.26 -12.39
CA ASN A 8 21.94 -8.29 -13.16
C ASN A 8 20.73 -8.93 -13.85
N MET A 9 20.92 -10.15 -14.37
CA MET A 9 19.84 -10.93 -14.99
C MET A 9 18.75 -11.28 -13.97
N ASP A 10 19.16 -11.71 -12.78
CA ASP A 10 18.24 -11.99 -11.67
C ASP A 10 17.40 -10.75 -11.31
N ILE A 11 18.01 -9.58 -11.24
CA ILE A 11 17.32 -8.31 -10.93
C ILE A 11 16.34 -7.96 -12.06
N ILE A 12 16.76 -8.02 -13.31
CA ILE A 12 15.90 -7.73 -14.47
C ILE A 12 14.69 -8.66 -14.48
N LEU A 13 14.89 -9.95 -14.23
CA LEU A 13 13.79 -10.92 -14.16
C LEU A 13 12.79 -10.55 -13.05
N THR A 14 13.26 -10.10 -11.90
CA THR A 14 12.33 -9.66 -10.82
C THR A 14 11.57 -8.39 -11.18
N LEU A 15 12.15 -7.48 -11.97
CA LEU A 15 11.49 -6.27 -12.45
C LEU A 15 10.46 -6.54 -13.54
N VAL A 16 10.73 -7.49 -14.43
CA VAL A 16 9.83 -7.85 -15.53
C VAL A 16 8.67 -8.75 -15.06
N ALA A 17 8.92 -9.60 -14.07
CA ALA A 17 7.94 -10.58 -13.60
C ALA A 17 6.56 -10.00 -13.26
N PRO A 18 6.41 -8.86 -12.54
CA PRO A 18 5.11 -8.27 -12.25
C PRO A 18 4.32 -7.90 -13.51
N TYR A 19 4.98 -7.37 -14.53
CA TYR A 19 4.33 -7.00 -15.79
C TYR A 19 3.82 -8.23 -16.55
N VAL A 20 4.62 -9.28 -16.60
CA VAL A 20 4.21 -10.55 -17.25
C VAL A 20 3.03 -11.16 -16.49
N MET A 21 3.09 -11.19 -15.14
CA MET A 21 1.99 -11.71 -14.32
C MET A 21 0.70 -10.91 -14.53
N TYR A 22 0.80 -9.58 -14.61
CA TYR A 22 -0.33 -8.70 -14.85
C TYR A 22 -0.98 -9.00 -16.20
N ILE A 23 -0.19 -8.95 -17.29
CA ILE A 23 -0.69 -9.14 -18.66
C ILE A 23 -1.32 -10.52 -18.82
N VAL A 24 -0.64 -11.57 -18.35
CA VAL A 24 -1.17 -12.96 -18.47
C VAL A 24 -2.48 -13.11 -17.70
N ALA A 25 -2.63 -12.47 -16.54
CA ALA A 25 -3.86 -12.54 -15.78
C ALA A 25 -5.02 -11.81 -16.50
N GLU A 26 -4.78 -10.63 -17.05
CA GLU A 26 -5.78 -9.88 -17.83
C GLU A 26 -6.23 -10.65 -19.09
N GLU A 27 -5.32 -11.32 -19.79
CA GLU A 27 -5.65 -12.16 -20.94
C GLU A 27 -6.60 -13.33 -20.62
N VAL A 28 -6.54 -13.83 -19.39
CA VAL A 28 -7.48 -14.88 -18.93
C VAL A 28 -8.67 -14.31 -18.15
N HIS A 29 -8.94 -13.01 -18.28
CA HIS A 29 -10.03 -12.29 -17.58
C HIS A 29 -9.97 -12.42 -16.04
N ALA A 30 -8.76 -12.54 -15.48
CA ALA A 30 -8.51 -12.53 -14.04
C ALA A 30 -7.92 -11.19 -13.61
N SER A 31 -7.99 -10.88 -12.30
CA SER A 31 -7.42 -9.63 -11.79
C SER A 31 -5.89 -9.62 -11.86
N GLY A 32 -5.32 -8.77 -12.73
CA GLY A 32 -3.88 -8.57 -12.86
C GLY A 32 -3.23 -8.12 -11.54
N VAL A 33 -3.90 -7.27 -10.76
CA VAL A 33 -3.40 -6.81 -9.46
C VAL A 33 -3.26 -7.97 -8.47
N LEU A 34 -4.29 -8.82 -8.35
CA LEU A 34 -4.23 -9.99 -7.47
C LEU A 34 -3.17 -11.00 -7.93
N ALA A 35 -3.00 -11.17 -9.24
CA ALA A 35 -1.95 -12.04 -9.77
C ALA A 35 -0.55 -11.53 -9.41
N VAL A 36 -0.29 -10.23 -9.53
CA VAL A 36 1.00 -9.63 -9.14
C VAL A 36 1.24 -9.75 -7.65
N VAL A 37 0.23 -9.50 -6.81
CA VAL A 37 0.37 -9.62 -5.34
C VAL A 37 0.66 -11.06 -4.93
N SER A 38 -0.12 -12.02 -5.44
CA SER A 38 0.05 -13.45 -5.11
C SER A 38 1.39 -14.00 -5.63
N GLY A 39 1.76 -13.63 -6.86
CA GLY A 39 3.04 -13.97 -7.46
C GLY A 39 4.23 -13.37 -6.70
N GLY A 40 4.12 -12.11 -6.28
CA GLY A 40 5.12 -11.44 -5.45
C GLY A 40 5.32 -12.12 -4.10
N LEU A 41 4.23 -12.50 -3.42
CA LEU A 41 4.27 -13.27 -2.18
C LEU A 41 4.94 -14.64 -2.38
N PHE A 42 4.59 -15.34 -3.47
CA PHE A 42 5.19 -16.62 -3.83
C PHE A 42 6.70 -16.50 -4.07
N VAL A 43 7.12 -15.52 -4.86
CA VAL A 43 8.55 -15.25 -5.12
C VAL A 43 9.27 -14.85 -3.84
N SER A 44 8.67 -14.01 -3.00
CA SER A 44 9.23 -13.61 -1.71
C SER A 44 9.44 -14.80 -0.78
N TYR A 45 8.47 -15.69 -0.68
CA TYR A 45 8.57 -16.92 0.14
C TYR A 45 9.67 -17.86 -0.34
N HIS A 46 9.86 -17.99 -1.66
CA HIS A 46 10.85 -18.87 -2.26
C HIS A 46 12.19 -18.18 -2.63
N ARG A 47 12.36 -16.89 -2.31
CA ARG A 47 13.53 -16.08 -2.73
C ARG A 47 14.88 -16.73 -2.41
N HIS A 48 14.96 -17.50 -1.32
CA HIS A 48 16.18 -18.20 -0.92
C HIS A 48 16.55 -19.34 -1.86
N LYS A 49 15.58 -19.90 -2.60
CA LYS A 49 15.80 -21.01 -3.56
C LYS A 49 16.24 -20.50 -4.93
N PHE A 50 15.80 -19.32 -5.33
CA PHE A 50 16.01 -18.77 -6.68
C PHE A 50 17.19 -17.80 -6.75
N LEU A 51 17.36 -16.95 -5.74
CA LEU A 51 18.32 -15.86 -5.76
C LEU A 51 19.53 -16.17 -4.86
N THR A 52 20.72 -15.79 -5.34
CA THR A 52 21.95 -15.82 -4.52
C THR A 52 21.90 -14.72 -3.44
N SER A 53 22.73 -14.81 -2.41
CA SER A 53 22.77 -13.78 -1.37
C SER A 53 23.14 -12.40 -1.92
N SER A 54 24.09 -12.35 -2.86
CA SER A 54 24.49 -11.12 -3.54
C SER A 54 23.38 -10.55 -4.42
N SER A 55 22.65 -11.39 -5.17
CA SER A 55 21.51 -10.98 -5.98
C SER A 55 20.40 -10.41 -5.11
N ARG A 56 20.13 -10.98 -3.94
CA ARG A 56 19.08 -10.51 -3.03
C ARG A 56 19.38 -9.12 -2.47
N LEU A 57 20.59 -8.87 -1.98
CA LEU A 57 20.96 -7.56 -1.44
C LEU A 57 20.91 -6.46 -2.51
N ARG A 58 21.43 -6.75 -3.70
CA ARG A 58 21.39 -5.78 -4.80
C ARG A 58 19.96 -5.55 -5.31
N ALA A 59 19.16 -6.60 -5.46
CA ALA A 59 17.76 -6.48 -5.88
C ALA A 59 16.97 -5.63 -4.88
N GLU A 60 17.17 -5.79 -3.58
CA GLU A 60 16.49 -5.01 -2.55
C GLU A 60 16.77 -3.51 -2.69
N ASN A 61 18.03 -3.12 -2.89
CA ASN A 61 18.42 -1.72 -3.11
C ASN A 61 17.82 -1.15 -4.40
N VAL A 62 17.83 -1.94 -5.49
CA VAL A 62 17.24 -1.52 -6.78
C VAL A 62 15.72 -1.35 -6.61
N TRP A 63 15.05 -2.30 -5.96
CA TRP A 63 13.61 -2.21 -5.73
C TRP A 63 13.22 -1.03 -4.84
N GLN A 64 13.97 -0.73 -3.79
CA GLN A 64 13.72 0.44 -2.94
C GLN A 64 13.80 1.73 -3.74
N SER A 65 14.84 1.89 -4.57
CA SER A 65 15.01 3.07 -5.43
C SER A 65 13.92 3.17 -6.50
N PHE A 66 13.56 2.03 -7.11
CA PHE A 66 12.54 1.96 -8.14
C PHE A 66 11.14 2.27 -7.59
N VAL A 67 10.79 1.72 -6.44
CA VAL A 67 9.51 1.99 -5.75
C VAL A 67 9.43 3.47 -5.34
N PHE A 68 10.52 4.05 -4.85
CA PHE A 68 10.56 5.47 -4.53
C PHE A 68 10.28 6.34 -5.77
N LEU A 69 10.93 6.04 -6.89
CA LEU A 69 10.72 6.75 -8.15
C LEU A 69 9.29 6.59 -8.67
N LEU A 70 8.76 5.36 -8.66
CA LEU A 70 7.38 5.10 -9.09
C LEU A 70 6.35 5.81 -8.22
N ASN A 71 6.55 5.83 -6.90
CA ASN A 71 5.69 6.59 -6.00
C ASN A 71 5.69 8.08 -6.36
N GLY A 72 6.86 8.68 -6.57
CA GLY A 72 6.98 10.07 -6.99
C GLY A 72 6.26 10.35 -8.31
N LEU A 73 6.42 9.46 -9.29
CA LEU A 73 5.79 9.56 -10.60
C LEU A 73 4.25 9.51 -10.50
N VAL A 74 3.72 8.58 -9.71
CA VAL A 74 2.25 8.46 -9.52
C VAL A 74 1.69 9.69 -8.83
N PHE A 75 2.37 10.24 -7.80
CA PHE A 75 1.94 11.47 -7.16
C PHE A 75 2.01 12.69 -8.10
N MET A 76 3.00 12.72 -8.99
CA MET A 76 3.10 13.75 -10.03
C MET A 76 1.93 13.66 -11.01
N LEU A 77 1.61 12.44 -11.49
CA LEU A 77 0.51 12.24 -12.44
C LEU A 77 -0.83 12.70 -11.86
N ILE A 78 -1.16 12.29 -10.62
CA ILE A 78 -2.43 12.72 -10.02
C ILE A 78 -2.45 14.24 -9.76
N GLY A 79 -1.31 14.85 -9.46
CA GLY A 79 -1.22 16.31 -9.34
C GLY A 79 -1.50 17.02 -10.66
N LEU A 80 -1.12 16.42 -11.80
CA LEU A 80 -1.41 16.93 -13.13
C LEU A 80 -2.89 16.74 -13.51
N ASP A 81 -3.52 15.64 -13.11
CA ASP A 81 -4.93 15.34 -13.39
C ASP A 81 -5.90 16.13 -12.48
N LEU A 82 -5.41 16.64 -11.35
CA LEU A 82 -6.26 17.34 -10.37
C LEU A 82 -7.06 18.52 -10.94
N PRO A 83 -6.52 19.40 -11.77
CA PRO A 83 -7.29 20.50 -12.36
C PRO A 83 -8.45 20.00 -13.23
N GLU A 84 -8.25 18.91 -13.98
CA GLU A 84 -9.29 18.30 -14.81
C GLU A 84 -10.39 17.67 -13.94
N ILE A 85 -10.01 16.95 -12.88
CA ILE A 85 -10.95 16.38 -11.91
C ILE A 85 -11.79 17.47 -11.25
N VAL A 86 -11.18 18.58 -10.86
CA VAL A 86 -11.87 19.72 -10.24
C VAL A 86 -12.82 20.41 -11.21
N SER A 87 -12.43 20.56 -12.48
CA SER A 87 -13.33 21.14 -13.51
C SER A 87 -14.53 20.22 -13.77
N GLY A 88 -14.32 18.91 -13.87
CA GLY A 88 -15.37 17.92 -14.04
C GLY A 88 -16.37 17.90 -12.88
N LEU A 89 -15.89 18.05 -11.63
CA LEU A 89 -16.80 18.20 -10.46
C LEU A 89 -17.73 19.42 -10.57
N ARG A 90 -17.20 20.55 -11.04
CA ARG A 90 -17.99 21.77 -11.23
C ARG A 90 -19.02 21.62 -12.35
N GLU A 91 -18.67 20.93 -13.43
CA GLU A 91 -19.59 20.62 -14.54
C GLU A 91 -20.74 19.71 -14.09
N GLU A 92 -20.43 18.74 -13.17
CA GLU A 92 -21.42 17.89 -12.51
C GLU A 92 -22.28 18.63 -11.46
N GLY A 93 -22.00 19.92 -11.21
CA GLY A 93 -22.74 20.75 -10.22
C GLY A 93 -22.37 20.37 -8.76
N ILE A 94 -21.27 19.68 -8.54
CA ILE A 94 -20.82 19.26 -7.19
C ILE A 94 -19.96 20.38 -6.60
N ASP A 95 -20.32 20.83 -5.40
CA ASP A 95 -19.51 21.82 -4.67
C ASP A 95 -18.23 21.17 -4.14
N ILE A 96 -17.09 21.82 -4.43
CA ILE A 96 -15.75 21.36 -4.00
C ILE A 96 -15.67 21.27 -2.48
N TYR A 97 -16.33 22.16 -1.74
CA TYR A 97 -16.35 22.10 -0.27
C TYR A 97 -17.06 20.87 0.24
N GLN A 98 -18.15 20.45 -0.40
CA GLN A 98 -18.86 19.21 -0.07
C GLN A 98 -18.00 17.99 -0.39
N ALA A 99 -17.39 17.93 -1.58
CA ALA A 99 -16.50 16.84 -1.97
C ALA A 99 -15.30 16.71 -1.00
N THR A 100 -14.71 17.85 -0.60
CA THR A 100 -13.63 17.88 0.39
C THR A 100 -14.13 17.40 1.76
N GLY A 101 -15.31 17.81 2.18
CA GLY A 101 -15.94 17.35 3.43
C GLY A 101 -16.13 15.83 3.45
N TYR A 102 -16.62 15.25 2.36
CA TYR A 102 -16.71 13.79 2.22
C TYR A 102 -15.34 13.11 2.24
N GLY A 103 -14.34 13.67 1.55
CA GLY A 103 -12.97 13.16 1.57
C GLY A 103 -12.37 13.13 2.98
N LEU A 104 -12.55 14.20 3.76
CA LEU A 104 -12.09 14.26 5.15
C LEU A 104 -12.86 13.30 6.04
N LEU A 105 -14.18 13.18 5.89
CA LEU A 105 -14.99 12.24 6.65
C LEU A 105 -14.57 10.79 6.37
N ILE A 106 -14.40 10.43 5.11
CA ILE A 106 -13.94 9.09 4.71
C ILE A 106 -12.52 8.84 5.25
N THR A 107 -11.61 9.82 5.18
CA THR A 107 -10.28 9.70 5.78
C THR A 107 -10.37 9.38 7.26
N LEU A 108 -11.20 10.09 7.98
CA LEU A 108 -11.41 9.93 9.40
C LEU A 108 -11.94 8.52 9.74
N VAL A 109 -12.96 8.06 9.01
CA VAL A 109 -13.52 6.71 9.15
C VAL A 109 -12.47 5.65 8.86
N LEU A 110 -11.64 5.81 7.83
CA LEU A 110 -10.58 4.87 7.48
C LEU A 110 -9.48 4.81 8.55
N VAL A 111 -9.06 5.95 9.10
CA VAL A 111 -8.05 6.00 10.16
C VAL A 111 -8.58 5.35 11.45
N PHE A 112 -9.80 5.69 11.87
CA PHE A 112 -10.40 5.08 13.05
C PHE A 112 -10.69 3.58 12.86
N GLY A 113 -11.23 3.18 11.71
CA GLY A 113 -11.48 1.77 11.39
C GLY A 113 -10.20 0.93 11.44
N ARG A 114 -9.09 1.49 10.94
CA ARG A 114 -7.79 0.83 11.01
C ARG A 114 -7.25 0.75 12.44
N MET A 115 -7.42 1.79 13.24
CA MET A 115 -7.09 1.75 14.66
C MET A 115 -7.88 0.65 15.38
N LEU A 116 -9.19 0.59 15.16
CA LEU A 116 -10.04 -0.45 15.72
C LEU A 116 -9.61 -1.85 15.27
N ALA A 117 -9.25 -2.01 14.00
CA ALA A 117 -8.76 -3.29 13.47
C ALA A 117 -7.42 -3.69 14.12
N ALA A 118 -6.49 -2.75 14.30
CA ALA A 118 -5.19 -3.02 14.94
C ALA A 118 -5.35 -3.44 16.41
N TYR A 119 -6.20 -2.73 17.17
CA TYR A 119 -6.51 -3.12 18.55
C TYR A 119 -7.32 -4.41 18.62
N GLY A 120 -8.27 -4.61 17.69
CA GLY A 120 -9.03 -5.85 17.57
C GLY A 120 -8.13 -7.06 17.33
N ALA A 121 -7.11 -6.92 16.48
CA ALA A 121 -6.13 -7.98 16.23
C ALA A 121 -5.36 -8.34 17.51
N VAL A 122 -4.98 -7.37 18.34
CA VAL A 122 -4.32 -7.64 19.63
C VAL A 122 -5.25 -8.35 20.61
N ILE A 123 -6.51 -7.93 20.66
CA ILE A 123 -7.51 -8.58 21.54
C ILE A 123 -7.75 -10.03 21.09
N THR A 124 -7.92 -10.26 19.79
CA THR A 124 -8.09 -11.62 19.25
C THR A 124 -6.86 -12.49 19.49
N THR A 125 -5.65 -11.95 19.36
CA THR A 125 -4.40 -12.66 19.67
C THR A 125 -4.32 -13.02 21.15
N LYS A 126 -4.70 -12.10 22.04
CA LYS A 126 -4.77 -12.39 23.49
C LYS A 126 -5.78 -13.50 23.82
N ILE A 127 -6.96 -13.47 23.22
CA ILE A 127 -7.97 -14.54 23.41
C ILE A 127 -7.45 -15.88 22.85
N ALA A 128 -6.86 -15.85 21.64
CA ALA A 128 -6.31 -17.03 21.00
C ALA A 128 -5.14 -17.64 21.80
N SER A 129 -4.35 -16.82 22.52
CA SER A 129 -3.23 -17.30 23.34
C SER A 129 -3.64 -18.25 24.49
N TYR A 130 -4.91 -18.24 24.88
CA TYR A 130 -5.45 -19.21 25.84
C TYR A 130 -5.66 -20.62 25.22
N PHE A 131 -5.78 -20.71 23.89
CA PHE A 131 -6.09 -21.95 23.20
C PHE A 131 -4.95 -22.47 22.32
N ILE A 132 -4.08 -21.56 21.84
CA ILE A 132 -3.03 -21.87 20.87
C ILE A 132 -1.74 -21.16 21.30
N THR A 133 -0.59 -21.81 21.09
CA THR A 133 0.73 -21.17 21.30
C THR A 133 0.92 -20.07 20.26
N VAL A 134 0.90 -18.80 20.68
CA VAL A 134 1.15 -17.63 19.84
C VAL A 134 2.59 -17.15 20.02
N ALA A 135 3.15 -16.55 18.99
CA ALA A 135 4.55 -16.08 18.97
C ALA A 135 4.82 -15.00 20.04
N ASP A 136 3.80 -14.19 20.39
CA ASP A 136 3.88 -13.19 21.46
C ASP A 136 2.55 -13.16 22.21
N SER A 137 2.57 -13.61 23.46
CA SER A 137 1.37 -13.69 24.32
C SER A 137 0.98 -12.34 24.93
N ASN A 138 1.85 -11.33 24.89
CA ASN A 138 1.59 -10.03 25.47
C ASN A 138 2.10 -8.88 24.59
N PRO A 139 1.57 -8.73 23.35
CA PRO A 139 1.91 -7.59 22.51
C PRO A 139 1.50 -6.31 23.22
N GLY A 140 2.47 -5.47 23.55
CA GLY A 140 2.22 -4.20 24.26
C GLY A 140 1.18 -3.34 23.54
N MET A 141 0.40 -2.56 24.27
CA MET A 141 -0.63 -1.63 23.73
C MET A 141 -0.06 -0.54 22.79
N LYS A 142 1.24 -0.37 22.75
CA LYS A 142 1.94 0.64 21.94
C LYS A 142 2.15 0.22 20.48
N ALA A 143 2.40 -1.07 20.25
CA ALA A 143 2.61 -1.60 18.91
C ALA A 143 1.37 -1.46 18.00
N PRO A 144 0.15 -1.79 18.43
CA PRO A 144 -1.05 -1.60 17.59
C PRO A 144 -1.34 -0.14 17.26
N LEU A 145 -0.99 0.79 18.15
CA LEU A 145 -1.10 2.22 17.86
C LEU A 145 -0.21 2.63 16.68
N LEU A 146 1.05 2.19 16.68
CA LEU A 146 1.95 2.44 15.55
C LEU A 146 1.49 1.75 14.27
N LEU A 147 1.14 0.47 14.33
CA LEU A 147 0.66 -0.29 13.19
C LEU A 147 -0.64 0.30 12.59
N GLY A 148 -1.55 0.75 13.45
CA GLY A 148 -2.77 1.44 13.03
C GLY A 148 -2.47 2.78 12.36
N TRP A 149 -1.52 3.55 12.91
CA TRP A 149 -1.14 4.85 12.39
C TRP A 149 -0.31 4.78 11.11
N THR A 150 0.62 3.82 10.97
CA THR A 150 1.51 3.67 9.80
C THR A 150 0.81 3.22 8.52
N GLY A 151 -0.48 3.01 8.56
CA GLY A 151 -1.24 2.50 7.42
C GLY A 151 -1.44 3.49 6.29
N MET A 152 -0.38 4.08 5.79
CA MET A 152 -0.45 4.96 4.63
C MET A 152 -1.06 4.24 3.44
N ARG A 153 -2.19 4.75 2.98
CA ARG A 153 -2.83 4.30 1.75
C ARG A 153 -2.25 5.14 0.63
N GLY A 154 -1.43 4.50 -0.16
CA GLY A 154 -0.73 5.20 -1.22
C GLY A 154 -1.21 4.80 -2.60
N VAL A 155 -0.26 4.52 -3.45
CA VAL A 155 -0.34 4.31 -4.88
C VAL A 155 -1.37 3.28 -5.31
N VAL A 156 -1.62 2.21 -4.53
CA VAL A 156 -2.56 1.12 -4.93
C VAL A 156 -4.01 1.61 -4.98
N SER A 157 -4.46 2.38 -3.99
CA SER A 157 -5.83 2.93 -4.00
C SER A 157 -6.01 3.98 -5.08
N LEU A 158 -4.95 4.71 -5.40
CA LEU A 158 -4.93 5.67 -6.49
C LEU A 158 -4.99 4.95 -7.85
N ALA A 159 -4.14 3.94 -8.06
CA ALA A 159 -4.16 3.15 -9.27
C ALA A 159 -5.53 2.49 -9.50
N ALA A 160 -6.14 1.97 -8.43
CA ALA A 160 -7.49 1.42 -8.49
C ALA A 160 -8.55 2.48 -8.86
N ALA A 161 -8.44 3.70 -8.33
CA ALA A 161 -9.36 4.79 -8.68
C ALA A 161 -9.18 5.25 -10.14
N LEU A 162 -7.94 5.38 -10.61
CA LEU A 162 -7.64 5.74 -12.00
C LEU A 162 -8.03 4.64 -13.01
N SER A 163 -8.11 3.39 -12.59
CA SER A 163 -8.56 2.29 -13.46
C SER A 163 -10.08 2.30 -13.71
N ILE A 164 -10.84 3.16 -13.03
CA ILE A 164 -12.27 3.33 -13.32
C ILE A 164 -12.43 3.88 -14.75
N PRO A 165 -13.19 3.20 -15.63
CA PRO A 165 -13.35 3.62 -17.01
C PRO A 165 -14.04 5.00 -17.09
N VAL A 166 -13.74 5.76 -18.12
CA VAL A 166 -14.36 7.07 -18.36
C VAL A 166 -15.83 6.91 -18.76
N ALA A 167 -16.13 5.85 -19.51
CA ALA A 167 -17.48 5.52 -19.95
C ALA A 167 -17.77 4.03 -19.71
N LEU A 168 -19.03 3.73 -19.48
CA LEU A 168 -19.55 2.36 -19.41
C LEU A 168 -19.61 1.75 -20.81
N GLU A 169 -19.85 0.42 -20.91
CA GLU A 169 -19.97 -0.31 -22.19
C GLU A 169 -21.08 0.29 -23.07
N ASP A 170 -22.10 0.90 -22.50
CA ASP A 170 -23.20 1.58 -23.18
C ASP A 170 -22.82 2.96 -23.72
N GLY A 171 -21.58 3.40 -23.58
CA GLY A 171 -21.11 4.73 -23.97
C GLY A 171 -21.52 5.87 -23.04
N THR A 172 -22.26 5.59 -21.95
CA THR A 172 -22.62 6.60 -20.96
C THR A 172 -21.43 6.90 -20.03
N PRO A 173 -21.21 8.17 -19.61
CA PRO A 173 -20.17 8.53 -18.67
C PRO A 173 -20.33 7.75 -17.36
N PHE A 174 -19.20 7.29 -16.77
CA PHE A 174 -19.25 6.61 -15.48
C PHE A 174 -19.76 7.57 -14.40
N PRO A 175 -20.84 7.22 -13.67
CA PRO A 175 -21.46 8.13 -12.73
C PRO A 175 -20.50 8.50 -11.59
N GLN A 176 -20.39 9.81 -11.31
CA GLN A 176 -19.59 10.36 -10.21
C GLN A 176 -18.10 9.96 -10.21
N ARG A 177 -17.53 9.61 -11.38
CA ARG A 177 -16.12 9.26 -11.50
C ARG A 177 -15.20 10.33 -10.93
N ASN A 178 -15.44 11.60 -11.27
CA ASN A 178 -14.64 12.72 -10.79
C ASN A 178 -14.71 12.87 -9.27
N MET A 179 -15.86 12.62 -8.67
CA MET A 179 -16.02 12.64 -7.21
C MET A 179 -15.23 11.53 -6.54
N ILE A 180 -15.23 10.31 -7.08
CA ILE A 180 -14.44 9.19 -6.55
C ILE A 180 -12.94 9.50 -6.62
N LEU A 181 -12.46 10.01 -7.75
CA LEU A 181 -11.07 10.41 -7.95
C LEU A 181 -10.66 11.51 -6.97
N TYR A 182 -11.49 12.54 -6.82
CA TYR A 182 -11.21 13.64 -5.92
C TYR A 182 -11.18 13.23 -4.46
N ILE A 183 -12.15 12.44 -4.00
CA ILE A 183 -12.18 11.90 -2.64
C ILE A 183 -10.93 11.03 -2.38
N THR A 184 -10.57 10.17 -3.33
CA THR A 184 -9.37 9.33 -3.24
C THR A 184 -8.11 10.19 -3.10
N PHE A 185 -8.01 11.26 -3.89
CA PHE A 185 -6.92 12.22 -3.80
C PHE A 185 -6.84 12.87 -2.40
N ILE A 186 -7.96 13.37 -1.88
CA ILE A 186 -8.01 13.98 -0.53
C ILE A 186 -7.59 12.97 0.54
N VAL A 187 -8.11 11.74 0.49
CA VAL A 187 -7.74 10.67 1.44
C VAL A 187 -6.22 10.42 1.42
N ILE A 188 -5.63 10.31 0.23
CA ILE A 188 -4.20 10.05 0.08
C ILE A 188 -3.39 11.25 0.58
N LEU A 189 -3.76 12.47 0.16
CA LEU A 189 -3.06 13.69 0.55
C LEU A 189 -3.06 13.87 2.07
N VAL A 190 -4.23 13.75 2.70
CA VAL A 190 -4.37 13.94 4.15
C VAL A 190 -3.63 12.85 4.91
N THR A 191 -3.76 11.59 4.52
CA THR A 191 -3.04 10.49 5.19
C THR A 191 -1.52 10.62 5.00
N LEU A 192 -1.05 10.96 3.82
CA LEU A 192 0.38 11.13 3.54
C LEU A 192 0.96 12.31 4.34
N VAL A 193 0.29 13.45 4.34
CA VAL A 193 0.78 14.66 5.04
C VAL A 193 0.66 14.48 6.55
N VAL A 194 -0.54 14.15 7.06
CA VAL A 194 -0.78 14.08 8.50
C VAL A 194 -0.05 12.91 9.13
N GLN A 195 -0.21 11.71 8.60
CA GLN A 195 0.44 10.51 9.14
C GLN A 195 1.94 10.53 8.90
N GLY A 196 2.40 10.97 7.73
CA GLY A 196 3.81 11.06 7.40
C GLY A 196 4.57 12.03 8.29
N LEU A 197 4.03 13.24 8.53
CA LEU A 197 4.66 14.24 9.40
C LEU A 197 4.59 13.89 10.90
N THR A 198 3.52 13.23 11.32
CA THR A 198 3.33 12.88 12.72
C THR A 198 4.00 11.57 13.12
N LEU A 199 4.28 10.67 12.18
CA LEU A 199 4.89 9.37 12.44
C LEU A 199 6.26 9.45 13.16
N PRO A 200 7.22 10.29 12.75
CA PRO A 200 8.50 10.40 13.45
C PRO A 200 8.34 10.87 14.90
N ILE A 201 7.38 11.78 15.13
CA ILE A 201 7.06 12.28 16.47
C ILE A 201 6.46 11.16 17.33
N LEU A 202 5.55 10.38 16.73
CA LEU A 202 4.89 9.28 17.39
C LEU A 202 5.88 8.18 17.81
N ILE A 203 6.79 7.80 16.90
CA ILE A 203 7.85 6.80 17.17
C ILE A 203 8.73 7.25 18.33
N LYS A 204 9.20 8.51 18.32
CA LYS A 204 10.03 9.07 19.40
C LYS A 204 9.31 9.08 20.76
N LYS A 205 7.99 9.37 20.76
CA LYS A 205 7.20 9.47 21.99
C LYS A 205 6.83 8.11 22.57
N ILE A 206 6.62 7.11 21.73
CA ILE A 206 6.16 5.79 22.17
C ILE A 206 7.29 4.93 22.74
N LYS A 207 8.56 5.19 22.39
CA LYS A 207 9.73 4.38 22.80
C LYS A 207 9.37 2.89 22.72
N VAL A 208 9.28 2.34 21.50
CA VAL A 208 9.13 0.89 21.34
C VAL A 208 10.37 0.24 21.92
N ALA A 209 10.19 -0.65 22.88
CA ALA A 209 11.28 -1.43 23.41
C ALA A 209 11.95 -2.19 22.24
N ASP A 210 13.24 -2.01 22.10
CA ASP A 210 14.01 -2.67 21.06
C ASP A 210 14.00 -4.18 21.39
N PHE A 211 13.45 -5.00 20.50
CA PHE A 211 13.40 -6.45 20.68
C PHE A 211 14.81 -7.09 20.69
N ASN A 212 15.83 -6.31 20.35
CA ASN A 212 17.23 -6.75 20.35
C ASN A 212 17.96 -6.59 21.71
N ASP A 213 17.33 -5.98 22.72
CA ASP A 213 17.96 -5.73 24.01
C ASP A 213 18.06 -6.99 24.92
N HIS A 214 17.66 -8.15 24.42
CA HIS A 214 17.69 -9.41 25.16
C HIS A 214 18.58 -10.49 24.54
N LEU A 215 19.41 -10.15 23.56
CA LEU A 215 20.47 -11.07 23.15
C LEU A 215 21.67 -10.85 24.09
N PRO A 216 22.04 -11.83 24.95
CA PRO A 216 23.27 -11.73 25.68
C PRO A 216 24.42 -11.66 24.69
N GLU A 217 25.30 -10.68 24.87
CA GLU A 217 26.58 -10.62 24.16
C GLU A 217 27.39 -11.87 24.60
N GLU A 218 27.48 -12.88 23.70
CA GLU A 218 28.46 -13.96 23.80
C GLU A 218 29.75 -13.58 23.09
#